data_bf91ff1127432c94022dcf25115143a8
#
_entry.id   bf91ff1127432c94022dcf25115143a8
#
_cell.length_a   1.000
_cell.length_b   1.000
_cell.length_c   1.000
_cell.angle_alpha   90.00
_cell.angle_beta   90.00
_cell.angle_gamma   90.00
#
_symmetry.space_group_name_H-M   'P 1'
#
loop_
_entity.id
_entity.type
_entity.pdbx_description
1 polymer ?
#
loop_
_entity_poly.entity_id
_entity_poly.type
_entity_poly.pdbx_seq_one_letter_code
_entity_poly.pdbx_strand_id
1 'polypeptide(L)'
;DVLVCNAGISITGLIQDLPAEQWDRLFDVNVKGIYHCVQAFLPGFLQMQSGSIVTVSSMWGQVGASCEVAYSATKGAVIAMTKALAQELGPSGIRVNCVAPGVICTDMCANVSPEILEELRQETPVGRLGTATDVAQTILHLADAKFITGQVIGVNGGLVI
;
A
#
# COMPACT_ATOMS: atom_id res chain seq x y z
N ASP A 1 -16.39 11.44 -4.32
CA ASP A 1 -16.36 10.11 -3.69
C ASP A 1 -14.92 9.61 -3.52
N VAL A 2 -14.74 8.47 -2.85
CA VAL A 2 -13.43 7.92 -2.48
C VAL A 2 -13.35 6.46 -2.92
N LEU A 3 -12.23 6.07 -3.55
CA LEU A 3 -11.86 4.69 -3.82
C LEU A 3 -10.64 4.32 -2.97
N VAL A 4 -10.75 3.28 -2.14
CA VAL A 4 -9.63 2.73 -1.38
C VAL A 4 -9.26 1.35 -1.92
N CYS A 5 -8.06 1.24 -2.49
CA CYS A 5 -7.52 -0.03 -3.00
C CYS A 5 -6.67 -0.69 -1.91
N ASN A 6 -7.33 -1.39 -0.99
CA ASN A 6 -6.70 -2.02 0.18
C ASN A 6 -6.36 -3.50 -0.02
N ALA A 7 -7.09 -4.23 -0.87
CA ALA A 7 -6.89 -5.67 -1.07
C ALA A 7 -5.44 -6.00 -1.45
N GLY A 8 -4.87 -7.01 -0.79
CA GLY A 8 -3.51 -7.45 -1.06
C GLY A 8 -3.18 -8.75 -0.33
N ILE A 9 -2.20 -9.44 -0.86
CA ILE A 9 -1.64 -10.68 -0.30
C ILE A 9 -0.13 -10.55 -0.17
N SER A 10 0.48 -11.32 0.73
CA SER A 10 1.92 -11.54 0.83
C SER A 10 2.24 -13.01 0.74
N ILE A 11 3.39 -13.33 0.16
CA ILE A 11 3.98 -14.66 0.13
C ILE A 11 5.46 -14.48 0.43
N THR A 12 5.90 -15.05 1.54
CA THR A 12 7.28 -14.96 2.02
C THR A 12 8.08 -16.17 1.56
N GLY A 13 9.30 -15.96 1.07
CA GLY A 13 10.22 -17.00 0.65
C GLY A 13 11.41 -16.45 -0.11
N LEU A 14 12.47 -17.28 -0.23
CA LEU A 14 13.63 -16.91 -1.04
C LEU A 14 13.23 -16.89 -2.52
N ILE A 15 13.81 -15.97 -3.29
CA ILE A 15 13.47 -15.80 -4.71
C ILE A 15 13.73 -17.07 -5.54
N GLN A 16 14.75 -17.84 -5.19
CA GLN A 16 15.09 -19.08 -5.86
C GLN A 16 14.05 -20.20 -5.68
N ASP A 17 13.25 -20.12 -4.60
CA ASP A 17 12.27 -21.13 -4.22
C ASP A 17 10.83 -20.66 -4.54
N LEU A 18 10.66 -19.44 -5.06
CA LEU A 18 9.36 -18.87 -5.38
C LEU A 18 8.85 -19.37 -6.75
N PRO A 19 7.77 -20.16 -6.80
CA PRO A 19 7.16 -20.59 -8.05
C PRO A 19 6.61 -19.41 -8.86
N ALA A 20 6.69 -19.51 -10.19
CA ALA A 20 6.18 -18.47 -11.09
C ALA A 20 4.69 -18.16 -10.85
N GLU A 21 3.89 -19.18 -10.56
CA GLU A 21 2.46 -19.04 -10.28
C GLU A 21 2.19 -18.19 -9.03
N GLN A 22 3.07 -18.24 -8.03
CA GLN A 22 2.96 -17.40 -6.83
C GLN A 22 3.37 -15.96 -7.13
N TRP A 23 4.40 -15.77 -7.95
CA TRP A 23 4.77 -14.46 -8.47
C TRP A 23 3.61 -13.82 -9.23
N ASP A 24 3.04 -14.53 -10.20
CA ASP A 24 1.93 -14.05 -11.01
C ASP A 24 0.71 -13.71 -10.15
N ARG A 25 0.37 -14.57 -9.18
CA ARG A 25 -0.72 -14.33 -8.23
C ARG A 25 -0.53 -13.05 -7.41
N LEU A 26 0.70 -12.79 -6.94
CA LEU A 26 1.00 -11.55 -6.23
C LEU A 26 0.75 -10.31 -7.09
N PHE A 27 1.19 -10.35 -8.36
CA PHE A 27 0.95 -9.25 -9.31
C PHE A 27 -0.53 -9.12 -9.69
N ASP A 28 -1.22 -10.23 -9.92
CA ASP A 28 -2.65 -10.21 -10.23
C ASP A 28 -3.48 -9.58 -9.12
N VAL A 29 -3.21 -9.92 -7.86
CA VAL A 29 -3.97 -9.35 -6.73
C VAL A 29 -3.49 -7.93 -6.41
N ASN A 30 -2.19 -7.76 -6.15
CA ASN A 30 -1.68 -6.51 -5.55
C ASN A 30 -1.57 -5.35 -6.55
N VAL A 31 -1.42 -5.64 -7.85
CA VAL A 31 -1.21 -4.62 -8.89
C VAL A 31 -2.39 -4.58 -9.86
N LYS A 32 -2.69 -5.69 -10.51
CA LYS A 32 -3.75 -5.76 -11.51
C LYS A 32 -5.14 -5.57 -10.90
N GLY A 33 -5.34 -6.02 -9.64
CA GLY A 33 -6.55 -5.74 -8.88
C GLY A 33 -6.80 -4.23 -8.72
N ILE A 34 -5.77 -3.45 -8.41
CA ILE A 34 -5.86 -1.98 -8.33
C ILE A 34 -6.22 -1.38 -9.69
N TYR A 35 -5.54 -1.83 -10.75
CA TYR A 35 -5.85 -1.40 -12.12
C TYR A 35 -7.34 -1.62 -12.45
N HIS A 36 -7.90 -2.80 -12.17
CA HIS A 36 -9.31 -3.08 -12.43
C HIS A 36 -10.26 -2.21 -11.60
N CYS A 37 -9.95 -1.96 -10.34
CA CYS A 37 -10.72 -1.03 -9.51
C CYS A 37 -10.71 0.39 -10.09
N VAL A 38 -9.53 0.89 -10.44
CA VAL A 38 -9.41 2.23 -11.04
C VAL A 38 -10.19 2.30 -12.34
N GLN A 39 -10.04 1.34 -13.26
CA GLN A 39 -10.78 1.29 -14.52
C GLN A 39 -12.31 1.30 -14.32
N ALA A 40 -12.80 0.57 -13.32
CA ALA A 40 -14.23 0.48 -13.06
C ALA A 40 -14.83 1.78 -12.50
N PHE A 41 -14.09 2.50 -11.66
CA PHE A 41 -14.58 3.71 -11.00
C PHE A 41 -14.25 5.02 -11.74
N LEU A 42 -13.21 5.00 -12.57
CA LEU A 42 -12.70 6.20 -13.27
C LEU A 42 -13.76 6.94 -14.09
N PRO A 43 -14.66 6.29 -14.85
CA PRO A 43 -15.68 7.02 -15.62
C PRO A 43 -16.56 7.92 -14.74
N GLY A 44 -16.94 7.46 -13.53
CA GLY A 44 -17.72 8.26 -12.59
C GLY A 44 -16.94 9.45 -12.04
N PHE A 45 -15.67 9.26 -11.68
CA PHE A 45 -14.80 10.35 -11.22
C PHE A 45 -14.57 11.41 -12.32
N LEU A 46 -14.36 10.98 -13.56
CA LEU A 46 -14.19 11.89 -14.70
C LEU A 46 -15.47 12.69 -14.98
N GLN A 47 -16.62 12.05 -14.87
CA GLN A 47 -17.92 12.75 -15.04
C GLN A 47 -18.14 13.80 -13.94
N MET A 48 -17.75 13.50 -12.70
CA MET A 48 -17.88 14.43 -11.57
C MET A 48 -16.78 15.50 -11.53
N GLN A 49 -15.68 15.34 -12.29
CA GLN A 49 -14.46 16.17 -12.21
C GLN A 49 -13.97 16.29 -10.76
N SER A 50 -14.09 15.22 -9.99
CA SER A 50 -13.74 15.16 -8.57
C SER A 50 -13.58 13.71 -8.11
N GLY A 51 -12.60 13.45 -7.28
CA GLY A 51 -12.41 12.13 -6.68
C GLY A 51 -11.16 12.04 -5.82
N SER A 52 -11.10 11.00 -4.99
CA SER A 52 -9.91 10.64 -4.23
C SER A 52 -9.68 9.14 -4.33
N ILE A 53 -8.49 8.75 -4.79
CA ILE A 53 -8.06 7.36 -4.84
C ILE A 53 -6.92 7.20 -3.82
N VAL A 54 -7.06 6.23 -2.92
CA VAL A 54 -6.01 5.89 -1.96
C VAL A 54 -5.61 4.43 -2.16
N THR A 55 -4.35 4.21 -2.51
CA THR A 55 -3.77 2.88 -2.66
C THR A 55 -3.02 2.47 -1.40
N VAL A 56 -2.91 1.17 -1.14
CA VAL A 56 -2.17 0.64 0.00
C VAL A 56 -0.95 -0.12 -0.50
N SER A 57 0.22 0.48 -0.31
CA SER A 57 1.53 -0.13 -0.56
C SER A 57 2.05 -0.84 0.71
N SER A 58 3.32 -0.69 1.02
CA SER A 58 4.02 -1.19 2.21
C SER A 58 5.33 -0.42 2.36
N MET A 59 5.90 -0.41 3.54
CA MET A 59 7.29 0.01 3.75
C MET A 59 8.25 -0.81 2.87
N TRP A 60 7.96 -2.10 2.63
CA TRP A 60 8.75 -2.95 1.72
C TRP A 60 8.65 -2.55 0.24
N GLY A 61 7.64 -1.80 -0.15
CA GLY A 61 7.58 -1.16 -1.46
C GLY A 61 8.50 0.06 -1.58
N GLN A 62 8.94 0.64 -0.46
CA GLN A 62 9.85 1.78 -0.40
C GLN A 62 11.33 1.34 -0.39
N VAL A 63 11.66 0.32 0.43
CA VAL A 63 13.05 -0.08 0.67
C VAL A 63 13.37 -1.52 0.26
N GLY A 64 12.36 -2.37 0.01
CA GLY A 64 12.54 -3.79 -0.22
C GLY A 64 12.83 -4.57 1.07
N ALA A 65 12.66 -5.91 1.02
CA ALA A 65 13.02 -6.79 2.12
C ALA A 65 13.49 -8.15 1.62
N SER A 66 14.41 -8.76 2.36
CA SER A 66 14.82 -10.15 2.14
C SER A 66 13.63 -11.09 2.35
N CYS A 67 13.58 -12.18 1.58
CA CYS A 67 12.45 -13.13 1.55
C CYS A 67 11.09 -12.54 1.09
N GLU A 68 11.04 -11.27 0.72
CA GLU A 68 9.84 -10.54 0.28
C GLU A 68 10.01 -9.91 -1.11
N VAL A 69 10.89 -10.47 -1.96
CA VAL A 69 11.26 -9.86 -3.25
C VAL A 69 10.04 -9.60 -4.14
N ALA A 70 9.19 -10.61 -4.33
CA ALA A 70 8.00 -10.47 -5.18
C ALA A 70 6.96 -9.51 -4.56
N TYR A 71 6.74 -9.61 -3.24
CA TYR A 71 5.85 -8.69 -2.53
C TYR A 71 6.36 -7.25 -2.62
N SER A 72 7.64 -7.02 -2.34
CA SER A 72 8.29 -5.71 -2.46
C SER A 72 8.17 -5.14 -3.88
N ALA A 73 8.35 -5.98 -4.91
CA ALA A 73 8.19 -5.59 -6.31
C ALA A 73 6.74 -5.13 -6.59
N THR A 74 5.72 -5.88 -6.12
CA THR A 74 4.31 -5.46 -6.30
C THR A 74 4.02 -4.15 -5.58
N LYS A 75 4.53 -3.98 -4.36
CA LYS A 75 4.28 -2.78 -3.56
C LYS A 75 5.05 -1.55 -4.07
N GLY A 76 6.23 -1.76 -4.67
CA GLY A 76 6.94 -0.74 -5.44
C GLY A 76 6.18 -0.33 -6.70
N ALA A 77 5.59 -1.29 -7.42
CA ALA A 77 4.73 -1.02 -8.57
C ALA A 77 3.50 -0.17 -8.19
N VAL A 78 2.87 -0.43 -7.03
CA VAL A 78 1.76 0.38 -6.51
C VAL A 78 2.18 1.83 -6.27
N ILE A 79 3.39 2.06 -5.72
CA ILE A 79 3.94 3.40 -5.52
C ILE A 79 4.10 4.13 -6.86
N ALA A 80 4.72 3.48 -7.85
CA ALA A 80 4.91 4.06 -9.17
C ALA A 80 3.58 4.35 -9.88
N MET A 81 2.62 3.41 -9.81
CA MET A 81 1.27 3.57 -10.36
C MET A 81 0.54 4.75 -9.71
N THR A 82 0.61 4.90 -8.39
CA THR A 82 0.02 6.04 -7.66
C THR A 82 0.51 7.36 -8.20
N LYS A 83 1.83 7.52 -8.36
CA LYS A 83 2.45 8.75 -8.86
C LYS A 83 2.05 9.06 -10.29
N ALA A 84 2.02 8.04 -11.15
CA ALA A 84 1.60 8.19 -12.54
C ALA A 84 0.12 8.60 -12.65
N LEU A 85 -0.77 7.91 -11.94
CA LEU A 85 -2.19 8.24 -11.89
C LEU A 85 -2.45 9.66 -11.34
N ALA A 86 -1.68 10.09 -10.34
CA ALA A 86 -1.81 11.45 -9.79
C ALA A 86 -1.50 12.53 -10.84
N GLN A 87 -0.48 12.31 -11.67
CA GLN A 87 -0.14 13.22 -12.77
C GLN A 87 -1.21 13.21 -13.87
N GLU A 88 -1.68 12.04 -14.25
CA GLU A 88 -2.65 11.86 -15.33
C GLU A 88 -4.04 12.37 -14.98
N LEU A 89 -4.50 12.13 -13.75
CA LEU A 89 -5.87 12.41 -13.30
C LEU A 89 -6.02 13.75 -12.58
N GLY A 90 -4.91 14.36 -12.15
CA GLY A 90 -4.90 15.66 -11.47
C GLY A 90 -5.62 16.76 -12.25
N PRO A 91 -5.39 16.94 -13.56
CA PRO A 91 -6.11 17.92 -14.38
C PRO A 91 -7.65 17.75 -14.36
N SER A 92 -8.14 16.55 -14.06
CA SER A 92 -9.57 16.24 -13.94
C SER A 92 -10.09 16.36 -12.50
N GLY A 93 -9.32 16.97 -11.59
CA GLY A 93 -9.72 17.15 -10.19
C GLY A 93 -9.69 15.88 -9.34
N ILE A 94 -9.06 14.80 -9.83
CA ILE A 94 -8.97 13.51 -9.12
C ILE A 94 -7.59 13.41 -8.46
N ARG A 95 -7.56 13.21 -7.15
CA ARG A 95 -6.34 13.04 -6.38
C ARG A 95 -6.03 11.57 -6.18
N VAL A 96 -4.75 11.19 -6.25
CA VAL A 96 -4.32 9.81 -6.05
C VAL A 96 -3.13 9.81 -5.10
N ASN A 97 -3.27 9.14 -3.95
CA ASN A 97 -2.24 9.03 -2.93
C ASN A 97 -2.06 7.59 -2.48
N CYS A 98 -0.98 7.33 -1.78
CA CYS A 98 -0.61 6.01 -1.28
C CYS A 98 -0.31 6.08 0.22
N VAL A 99 -0.74 5.08 0.97
CA VAL A 99 -0.20 4.80 2.30
C VAL A 99 0.79 3.64 2.21
N ALA A 100 1.88 3.72 2.96
CA ALA A 100 2.91 2.68 3.07
C ALA A 100 2.99 2.22 4.54
N PRO A 101 2.14 1.27 4.96
CA PRO A 101 2.15 0.74 6.32
C PRO A 101 3.46 0.01 6.63
N GLY A 102 3.87 0.07 7.89
CA GLY A 102 4.88 -0.80 8.48
C GLY A 102 4.28 -2.12 8.96
N VAL A 103 4.74 -2.60 10.11
CA VAL A 103 4.19 -3.80 10.75
C VAL A 103 2.89 -3.45 11.47
N ILE A 104 1.78 -3.94 10.95
CA ILE A 104 0.44 -3.68 11.47
C ILE A 104 -0.14 -4.98 12.04
N CYS A 105 -0.59 -4.96 13.30
CA CYS A 105 -1.22 -6.11 13.97
C CYS A 105 -2.56 -6.44 13.29
N THR A 106 -2.53 -7.38 12.37
CA THR A 106 -3.66 -7.91 11.60
C THR A 106 -3.47 -9.42 11.41
N ASP A 107 -4.43 -10.08 10.77
CA ASP A 107 -4.33 -11.51 10.41
C ASP A 107 -3.08 -11.85 9.59
N MET A 108 -2.50 -10.86 8.89
CA MET A 108 -1.25 -11.03 8.14
C MET A 108 -0.05 -11.31 9.06
N CYS A 109 -0.13 -10.93 10.34
CA CYS A 109 0.89 -11.24 11.36
C CYS A 109 0.62 -12.56 12.12
N ALA A 110 -0.46 -13.28 11.82
CA ALA A 110 -0.89 -14.46 12.59
C ALA A 110 0.16 -15.60 12.61
N ASN A 111 1.00 -15.66 11.58
CA ASN A 111 2.05 -16.68 11.45
C ASN A 111 3.45 -16.18 11.88
N VAL A 112 3.55 -14.95 12.40
CA VAL A 112 4.80 -14.39 12.93
C VAL A 112 4.94 -14.75 14.40
N SER A 113 6.11 -15.26 14.81
CA SER A 113 6.29 -15.66 16.22
C SER A 113 6.25 -14.43 17.14
N PRO A 114 5.82 -14.63 18.41
CA PRO A 114 5.80 -13.55 19.41
C PRO A 114 7.16 -12.87 19.60
N GLU A 115 8.25 -13.64 19.52
CA GLU A 115 9.62 -13.14 19.65
C GLU A 115 9.97 -12.16 18.52
N ILE A 116 9.65 -12.52 17.29
CA ILE A 116 9.88 -11.64 16.11
C ILE A 116 9.00 -10.38 16.20
N LEU A 117 7.75 -10.51 16.64
CA LEU A 117 6.88 -9.35 16.85
C LEU A 117 7.42 -8.39 17.90
N GLU A 118 8.01 -8.95 18.99
CA GLU A 118 8.65 -8.14 20.03
C GLU A 118 9.92 -7.46 19.53
N GLU A 119 10.76 -8.12 18.71
CA GLU A 119 11.91 -7.50 18.05
C GLU A 119 11.47 -6.34 17.15
N LEU A 120 10.49 -6.57 16.28
CA LEU A 120 9.94 -5.53 15.40
C LEU A 120 9.35 -4.35 16.18
N ARG A 121 8.72 -4.62 17.34
CA ARG A 121 8.24 -3.57 18.24
C ARG A 121 9.39 -2.72 18.78
N GLN A 122 10.50 -3.37 19.20
CA GLN A 122 11.68 -2.69 19.74
C GLN A 122 12.41 -1.88 18.66
N GLU A 123 12.45 -2.38 17.42
CA GLU A 123 13.03 -1.66 16.27
C GLU A 123 12.17 -0.48 15.82
N THR A 124 10.87 -0.48 16.14
CA THR A 124 9.96 0.60 15.76
C THR A 124 10.15 1.80 16.68
N PRO A 125 10.61 2.96 16.18
CA PRO A 125 10.94 4.13 17.01
C PRO A 125 9.83 4.62 17.94
N VAL A 126 8.55 4.51 17.54
CA VAL A 126 7.43 4.86 18.44
C VAL A 126 7.15 3.80 19.51
N GLY A 127 7.94 2.72 19.60
CA GLY A 127 7.90 1.72 20.66
C GLY A 127 6.69 0.77 20.66
N ARG A 128 5.92 0.75 19.57
CA ARG A 128 4.80 -0.18 19.37
C ARG A 128 4.62 -0.56 17.91
N LEU A 129 3.96 -1.67 17.67
CA LEU A 129 3.46 -2.01 16.34
C LEU A 129 2.23 -1.15 15.98
N GLY A 130 1.99 -1.00 14.69
CA GLY A 130 0.82 -0.28 14.18
C GLY A 130 -0.48 -1.07 14.34
N THR A 131 -1.58 -0.36 14.23
CA THR A 131 -2.94 -0.93 14.20
C THR A 131 -3.64 -0.58 12.89
N ALA A 132 -4.68 -1.32 12.54
CA ALA A 132 -5.52 -0.98 11.38
C ALA A 132 -6.08 0.45 11.49
N THR A 133 -6.36 0.92 12.71
CA THR A 133 -6.85 2.28 12.97
C THR A 133 -5.80 3.35 12.62
N ASP A 134 -4.52 3.12 12.90
CA ASP A 134 -3.44 4.05 12.53
C ASP A 134 -3.41 4.28 11.01
N VAL A 135 -3.55 3.19 10.24
CA VAL A 135 -3.60 3.26 8.77
C VAL A 135 -4.89 3.92 8.29
N ALA A 136 -6.04 3.55 8.84
CA ALA A 136 -7.34 4.08 8.44
C ALA A 136 -7.45 5.60 8.66
N GLN A 137 -6.90 6.13 9.75
CA GLN A 137 -6.88 7.57 10.02
C GLN A 137 -6.08 8.33 8.94
N THR A 138 -4.94 7.78 8.50
CA THR A 138 -4.16 8.38 7.41
C THR A 138 -4.91 8.33 6.08
N ILE A 139 -5.60 7.22 5.78
CA ILE A 139 -6.45 7.09 4.58
C ILE A 139 -7.56 8.14 4.59
N LEU A 140 -8.26 8.33 5.71
CA LEU A 140 -9.31 9.34 5.85
C LEU A 140 -8.77 10.75 5.66
N HIS A 141 -7.60 11.06 6.25
CA HIS A 141 -6.93 12.34 6.03
C HIS A 141 -6.63 12.58 4.54
N LEU A 142 -6.06 11.61 3.85
CA LEU A 142 -5.75 11.71 2.41
C LEU A 142 -7.02 11.82 1.55
N ALA A 143 -8.11 11.18 1.96
CA ALA A 143 -9.40 11.30 1.28
C ALA A 143 -9.93 12.73 1.31
N ASP A 144 -9.72 13.45 2.41
CA ASP A 144 -10.22 14.82 2.60
C ASP A 144 -9.23 15.92 2.17
N ALA A 145 -7.91 15.69 2.25
CA ALA A 145 -6.88 16.67 1.99
C ALA A 145 -6.87 17.14 0.52
N LYS A 146 -7.41 18.31 0.23
CA LYS A 146 -7.69 18.81 -1.14
C LYS A 146 -6.43 19.19 -1.93
N PHE A 147 -5.30 19.41 -1.29
CA PHE A 147 -4.06 19.84 -1.93
C PHE A 147 -2.93 18.81 -1.80
N ILE A 148 -3.29 17.53 -1.55
CA ILE A 148 -2.35 16.40 -1.49
C ILE A 148 -2.67 15.42 -2.61
N THR A 149 -1.72 15.22 -3.53
CA THR A 149 -1.78 14.19 -4.58
C THR A 149 -0.39 13.69 -4.94
N GLY A 150 -0.25 12.46 -5.40
CA GLY A 150 1.01 11.82 -5.78
C GLY A 150 1.91 11.45 -4.59
N GLN A 151 1.41 11.57 -3.35
CA GLN A 151 2.21 11.34 -2.16
C GLN A 151 2.17 9.89 -1.69
N VAL A 152 3.26 9.44 -1.10
CA VAL A 152 3.39 8.16 -0.40
C VAL A 152 3.65 8.45 1.07
N ILE A 153 2.67 8.17 1.91
CA ILE A 153 2.74 8.46 3.34
C ILE A 153 3.10 7.18 4.10
N GLY A 154 4.27 7.17 4.73
CA GLY A 154 4.68 6.10 5.64
C GLY A 154 3.82 6.09 6.90
N VAL A 155 3.20 4.94 7.21
CA VAL A 155 2.46 4.70 8.46
C VAL A 155 3.14 3.53 9.16
N ASN A 156 4.39 3.74 9.56
CA ASN A 156 5.31 2.67 9.96
C ASN A 156 6.00 2.92 11.32
N GLY A 157 5.58 3.96 12.06
CA GLY A 157 6.14 4.27 13.36
C GLY A 157 7.63 4.70 13.35
N GLY A 158 8.16 5.07 12.18
CA GLY A 158 9.56 5.46 11.99
C GLY A 158 10.49 4.28 11.64
N LEU A 159 9.97 3.06 11.44
CA LEU A 159 10.76 1.88 11.10
C LEU A 159 11.47 2.04 9.75
N VAL A 160 10.87 2.79 8.83
CA VAL A 160 11.45 3.22 7.56
C VAL A 160 11.26 4.71 7.40
N ILE A 161 12.35 5.44 7.12
CA ILE A 161 12.38 6.90 6.94
C ILE A 161 12.90 7.22 5.53
#